data_d4e836c83c2cd44c71007d0f071dd6b4
#
_entry.id   d4e836c83c2cd44c71007d0f071dd6b4
#
_cell.length_a   1.000
_cell.length_b   1.000
_cell.length_c   1.000
_cell.angle_alpha   90.00
_cell.angle_beta   90.00
_cell.angle_gamma   90.00
#
_symmetry.space_group_name_H-M   'P 1'
#
loop_
_entity.id
_entity.type
_entity.pdbx_description
1 polymer ?
#
loop_
_entity_poly.entity_id
_entity_poly.type
_entity_poly.pdbx_seq_one_letter_code
_entity_poly.pdbx_strand_id
1 'polypeptide(L)'
;MIEKQDIEKYFPELDWIQDKELRRKVIDVWKTAVDRGGWIRLQEIPFTLLFENSGLLVDHTRRITKLSWSVVNSREESLNKDYVIAGALLHDVGKLLEYEMKAGKIVKSAFGEKTRHPAAGAQLAEELKLPKEVVHIIAAHSHEGDTMNRTAEAIIIHHCDFIDFEIKKRK
;
A
#
# COMPACT_ATOMS: atom_id res chain seq x y z
N MET A 1 9.50 16.03 -10.82
CA MET A 1 8.66 15.63 -9.67
C MET A 1 7.57 14.68 -10.16
N ILE A 2 7.16 13.71 -9.34
CA ILE A 2 6.05 12.81 -9.67
C ILE A 2 4.74 13.57 -9.41
N GLU A 3 3.90 13.70 -10.42
CA GLU A 3 2.62 14.39 -10.33
C GLU A 3 1.45 13.40 -10.16
N LYS A 4 0.24 13.90 -9.82
CA LYS A 4 -0.94 13.04 -9.65
C LYS A 4 -1.25 12.18 -10.88
N GLN A 5 -1.08 12.74 -12.07
CA GLN A 5 -1.25 12.02 -13.34
C GLN A 5 -0.25 10.86 -13.52
N ASP A 6 0.94 10.96 -12.91
CA ASP A 6 1.90 9.87 -12.93
C ASP A 6 1.49 8.75 -11.98
N ILE A 7 0.88 9.09 -10.82
CA ILE A 7 0.29 8.09 -9.90
C ILE A 7 -0.81 7.30 -10.63
N GLU A 8 -1.67 7.95 -11.39
CA GLU A 8 -2.70 7.27 -12.20
C GLU A 8 -2.10 6.33 -13.25
N LYS A 9 -0.99 6.71 -13.88
CA LYS A 9 -0.27 5.82 -14.82
C LYS A 9 0.37 4.61 -14.12
N TYR A 10 0.90 4.79 -12.91
CA TYR A 10 1.44 3.68 -12.12
C TYR A 10 0.37 2.69 -11.68
N PHE A 11 -0.82 3.17 -11.35
CA PHE A 11 -1.90 2.39 -10.78
C PHE A 11 -3.21 2.54 -11.58
N PRO A 12 -3.30 1.95 -12.79
CA PRO A 12 -4.56 1.98 -13.56
C PRO A 12 -5.73 1.32 -12.84
N GLU A 13 -5.46 0.50 -11.82
CA GLU A 13 -6.44 -0.12 -10.94
C GLU A 13 -7.23 0.93 -10.10
N LEU A 14 -6.78 2.19 -10.04
CA LEU A 14 -7.52 3.31 -9.47
C LEU A 14 -8.90 3.50 -10.14
N ASP A 15 -9.02 3.15 -11.43
CA ASP A 15 -10.28 3.22 -12.18
C ASP A 15 -11.34 2.22 -11.68
N TRP A 16 -10.96 1.25 -10.89
CA TRP A 16 -11.88 0.27 -10.29
C TRP A 16 -12.62 0.83 -9.07
N ILE A 17 -12.12 1.90 -8.44
CA ILE A 17 -12.80 2.60 -7.35
C ILE A 17 -13.94 3.43 -7.94
N GLN A 18 -15.18 3.11 -7.56
CA GLN A 18 -16.38 3.79 -8.07
C GLN A 18 -16.63 5.14 -7.36
N ASP A 19 -16.29 5.24 -6.08
CA ASP A 19 -16.34 6.49 -5.32
C ASP A 19 -15.21 7.42 -5.77
N LYS A 20 -15.59 8.47 -6.51
CA LYS A 20 -14.65 9.45 -7.07
C LYS A 20 -13.88 10.22 -6.00
N GLU A 21 -14.50 10.48 -4.86
CA GLU A 21 -13.85 11.20 -3.75
C GLU A 21 -12.82 10.29 -3.08
N LEU A 22 -13.15 9.02 -2.84
CA LEU A 22 -12.19 8.04 -2.31
C LEU A 22 -11.02 7.86 -3.29
N ARG A 23 -11.29 7.69 -4.58
CA ARG A 23 -10.25 7.59 -5.62
C ARG A 23 -9.30 8.79 -5.58
N ARG A 24 -9.83 10.01 -5.52
CA ARG A 24 -9.03 11.23 -5.42
C ARG A 24 -8.14 11.21 -4.17
N LYS A 25 -8.69 10.82 -3.03
CA LYS A 25 -7.94 10.71 -1.77
C LYS A 25 -6.82 9.66 -1.84
N VAL A 26 -7.04 8.52 -2.48
CA VAL A 26 -6.00 7.50 -2.70
C VAL A 26 -4.82 8.09 -3.49
N ILE A 27 -5.11 8.86 -4.55
CA ILE A 27 -4.07 9.57 -5.33
C ILE A 27 -3.34 10.60 -4.45
N ASP A 28 -4.08 11.35 -3.64
CA ASP A 28 -3.50 12.36 -2.74
C ASP A 28 -2.57 11.74 -1.68
N VAL A 29 -2.91 10.55 -1.15
CA VAL A 29 -2.03 9.80 -0.22
C VAL A 29 -0.72 9.41 -0.90
N TRP A 30 -0.78 8.81 -2.09
CA TRP A 30 0.43 8.47 -2.85
C TRP A 30 1.28 9.70 -3.13
N LYS A 31 0.67 10.78 -3.64
CA LYS A 31 1.40 12.02 -3.94
C LYS A 31 2.07 12.60 -2.69
N THR A 32 1.34 12.66 -1.58
CA THR A 32 1.88 13.18 -0.32
C THR A 32 3.02 12.31 0.22
N ALA A 33 2.89 10.98 0.13
CA ALA A 33 3.95 10.06 0.54
C ALA A 33 5.22 10.23 -0.32
N VAL A 34 5.05 10.38 -1.64
CA VAL A 34 6.15 10.66 -2.58
C VAL A 34 6.88 11.95 -2.21
N ASP A 35 6.13 13.03 -1.97
CA ASP A 35 6.70 14.33 -1.65
C ASP A 35 7.44 14.31 -0.31
N ARG A 36 6.84 13.71 0.72
CA ARG A 36 7.45 13.61 2.05
C ARG A 36 8.68 12.72 2.07
N GLY A 37 8.67 11.63 1.31
CA GLY A 37 9.81 10.72 1.17
C GLY A 37 10.89 11.24 0.22
N GLY A 38 10.64 12.34 -0.52
CA GLY A 38 11.59 12.92 -1.48
C GLY A 38 11.84 12.03 -2.70
N TRP A 39 10.90 11.18 -3.08
CA TRP A 39 11.07 10.24 -4.19
C TRP A 39 10.86 10.91 -5.54
N ILE A 40 11.79 10.65 -6.46
CA ILE A 40 11.72 11.13 -7.85
C ILE A 40 11.34 10.04 -8.84
N ARG A 41 11.41 8.77 -8.44
CA ARG A 41 11.06 7.59 -9.24
C ARG A 41 10.50 6.48 -8.35
N LEU A 42 9.25 6.10 -8.58
CA LEU A 42 8.64 4.97 -7.87
C LEU A 42 9.13 3.61 -8.37
N GLN A 43 9.60 3.54 -9.61
CA GLN A 43 10.10 2.30 -10.23
C GLN A 43 11.45 1.83 -9.69
N GLU A 44 12.05 2.53 -8.74
CA GLU A 44 13.32 2.12 -8.12
C GLU A 44 13.11 1.55 -6.71
N ILE A 45 11.91 1.69 -6.15
CA ILE A 45 11.64 1.34 -4.76
C ILE A 45 11.33 -0.16 -4.66
N PRO A 46 12.14 -0.93 -3.88
CA PRO A 46 11.86 -2.34 -3.64
C PRO A 46 10.62 -2.50 -2.76
N PHE A 47 9.85 -3.56 -2.98
CA PHE A 47 8.69 -3.78 -2.12
C PHE A 47 9.10 -4.22 -0.69
N THR A 48 10.29 -4.81 -0.51
CA THR A 48 10.85 -5.09 0.81
C THR A 48 12.38 -5.05 0.79
N LEU A 49 12.98 -4.70 1.93
CA LEU A 49 14.44 -4.76 2.17
C LEU A 49 14.86 -6.04 2.90
N LEU A 50 13.94 -6.98 3.16
CA LEU A 50 14.22 -8.19 3.94
C LEU A 50 15.01 -9.26 3.15
N PHE A 51 14.98 -9.19 1.82
CA PHE A 51 15.75 -10.06 0.93
C PHE A 51 16.03 -9.38 -0.41
N GLU A 52 17.11 -9.81 -1.05
CA GLU A 52 17.51 -9.29 -2.36
C GLU A 52 16.54 -9.70 -3.47
N ASN A 53 16.48 -8.92 -4.56
CA ASN A 53 15.64 -9.19 -5.73
C ASN A 53 14.14 -9.34 -5.41
N SER A 54 13.68 -8.63 -4.38
CA SER A 54 12.29 -8.67 -3.94
C SER A 54 11.29 -8.23 -5.03
N GLY A 55 11.73 -7.40 -5.97
CA GLY A 55 10.89 -6.74 -6.97
C GLY A 55 10.48 -5.32 -6.51
N LEU A 56 9.69 -4.66 -7.34
CA LEU A 56 9.35 -3.26 -7.15
C LEU A 56 8.04 -3.10 -6.34
N LEU A 57 7.98 -2.03 -5.54
CA LEU A 57 6.80 -1.68 -4.74
C LEU A 57 5.55 -1.49 -5.61
N VAL A 58 5.69 -0.79 -6.74
CA VAL A 58 4.56 -0.56 -7.68
C VAL A 58 4.01 -1.88 -8.20
N ASP A 59 4.88 -2.80 -8.64
CA ASP A 59 4.46 -4.08 -9.21
C ASP A 59 3.82 -4.98 -8.15
N HIS A 60 4.36 -4.99 -6.92
CA HIS A 60 3.78 -5.68 -5.78
C HIS A 60 2.38 -5.13 -5.48
N THR A 61 2.25 -3.83 -5.27
CA THR A 61 0.95 -3.18 -4.99
C THR A 61 -0.10 -3.52 -6.05
N ARG A 62 0.26 -3.51 -7.34
CA ARG A 62 -0.65 -3.87 -8.43
C ARG A 62 -1.05 -5.35 -8.40
N ARG A 63 -0.11 -6.26 -8.08
CA ARG A 63 -0.44 -7.70 -7.93
C ARG A 63 -1.41 -7.93 -6.78
N ILE A 64 -1.15 -7.28 -5.62
CA ILE A 64 -2.06 -7.38 -4.46
C ILE A 64 -3.44 -6.84 -4.80
N THR A 65 -3.52 -5.69 -5.48
CA THR A 65 -4.80 -5.10 -5.87
C THR A 65 -5.60 -6.05 -6.80
N LYS A 66 -4.95 -6.65 -7.79
CA LYS A 66 -5.59 -7.61 -8.72
C LYS A 66 -6.04 -8.89 -8.00
N LEU A 67 -5.20 -9.42 -7.12
CA LEU A 67 -5.53 -10.61 -6.35
C LEU A 67 -6.72 -10.34 -5.41
N SER A 68 -6.67 -9.23 -4.68
CA SER A 68 -7.76 -8.80 -3.78
C SER A 68 -9.07 -8.56 -4.53
N TRP A 69 -9.00 -7.97 -5.74
CA TRP A 69 -10.16 -7.82 -6.62
C TRP A 69 -10.77 -9.17 -7.02
N SER A 70 -9.94 -10.15 -7.36
CA SER A 70 -10.41 -11.50 -7.69
C SER A 70 -11.05 -12.18 -6.48
N VAL A 71 -10.45 -12.05 -5.31
CA VAL A 71 -10.99 -12.61 -4.07
C VAL A 71 -12.33 -11.96 -3.72
N VAL A 72 -12.42 -10.63 -3.67
CA VAL A 72 -13.67 -9.95 -3.25
C VAL A 72 -14.82 -10.23 -4.22
N ASN A 73 -14.55 -10.42 -5.51
CA ASN A 73 -15.59 -10.76 -6.49
C ASN A 73 -16.03 -12.23 -6.46
N SER A 74 -15.28 -13.10 -5.81
CA SER A 74 -15.64 -14.51 -5.60
C SER A 74 -16.39 -14.75 -4.27
N ARG A 75 -16.59 -13.70 -3.45
CA ARG A 75 -17.24 -13.78 -2.14
C ARG A 75 -18.74 -13.48 -2.24
N GLU A 76 -19.51 -14.13 -1.39
CA GLU A 76 -20.98 -13.90 -1.25
C GLU A 76 -21.29 -12.86 -0.18
N GLU A 77 -20.34 -12.58 0.71
CA GLU A 77 -20.49 -11.59 1.77
C GLU A 77 -20.56 -10.16 1.20
N SER A 78 -21.34 -9.31 1.87
CA SER A 78 -21.44 -7.89 1.53
C SER A 78 -20.18 -7.13 1.95
N LEU A 79 -19.19 -7.11 1.07
CA LEU A 79 -17.92 -6.41 1.27
C LEU A 79 -17.90 -5.08 0.51
N ASN A 80 -17.24 -4.07 1.08
CA ASN A 80 -17.04 -2.81 0.37
C ASN A 80 -15.87 -2.93 -0.60
N LYS A 81 -16.19 -3.14 -1.89
CA LYS A 81 -15.18 -3.33 -2.95
C LYS A 81 -14.26 -2.13 -3.11
N ASP A 82 -14.78 -0.91 -2.99
CA ASP A 82 -13.98 0.29 -3.08
C ASP A 82 -12.96 0.38 -1.93
N TYR A 83 -13.33 -0.05 -0.73
CA TYR A 83 -12.40 -0.11 0.41
C TYR A 83 -11.34 -1.20 0.24
N VAL A 84 -11.69 -2.35 -0.33
CA VAL A 84 -10.71 -3.40 -0.67
C VAL A 84 -9.69 -2.87 -1.67
N ILE A 85 -10.14 -2.21 -2.75
CA ILE A 85 -9.22 -1.67 -3.76
C ILE A 85 -8.36 -0.53 -3.19
N ALA A 86 -8.97 0.41 -2.46
CA ALA A 86 -8.25 1.50 -1.83
C ALA A 86 -7.22 0.98 -0.81
N GLY A 87 -7.63 0.01 0.03
CA GLY A 87 -6.74 -0.65 0.98
C GLY A 87 -5.59 -1.38 0.31
N ALA A 88 -5.85 -2.14 -0.75
CA ALA A 88 -4.82 -2.83 -1.53
C ALA A 88 -3.83 -1.85 -2.18
N LEU A 89 -4.32 -0.75 -2.76
CA LEU A 89 -3.47 0.29 -3.34
C LEU A 89 -2.62 1.03 -2.30
N LEU A 90 -3.07 1.10 -1.05
CA LEU A 90 -2.43 1.91 -0.01
C LEU A 90 -1.70 1.09 1.08
N HIS A 91 -1.87 -0.25 1.14
CA HIS A 91 -1.35 -1.05 2.26
C HIS A 91 0.13 -0.76 2.55
N ASP A 92 0.92 -0.62 1.52
CA ASP A 92 2.37 -0.44 1.57
C ASP A 92 2.85 1.01 1.33
N VAL A 93 1.95 1.98 1.19
CA VAL A 93 2.31 3.38 0.89
C VAL A 93 3.27 3.99 1.92
N GLY A 94 3.18 3.55 3.17
CA GLY A 94 4.07 3.99 4.25
C GLY A 94 5.54 3.62 4.04
N LYS A 95 5.87 2.69 3.14
CA LYS A 95 7.26 2.38 2.76
C LYS A 95 7.97 3.57 2.12
N LEU A 96 7.23 4.49 1.52
CA LEU A 96 7.80 5.75 1.00
C LEU A 96 8.33 6.67 2.11
N LEU A 97 7.87 6.50 3.33
CA LEU A 97 8.34 7.21 4.53
C LEU A 97 9.33 6.37 5.34
N GLU A 98 9.14 5.03 5.32
CA GLU A 98 10.03 4.08 6.01
C GLU A 98 11.39 3.98 5.32
N TYR A 99 11.48 4.19 4.01
CA TYR A 99 12.71 4.09 3.23
C TYR A 99 13.23 5.46 2.82
N GLU A 100 14.54 5.53 2.54
CA GLU A 100 15.20 6.70 1.97
C GLU A 100 16.28 6.28 0.97
N MET A 101 16.62 7.18 0.03
CA MET A 101 17.78 7.04 -0.84
C MET A 101 19.02 7.61 -0.14
N LYS A 102 20.00 6.76 0.16
CA LYS A 102 21.26 7.17 0.80
C LYS A 102 22.45 6.59 0.05
N ALA A 103 23.34 7.47 -0.43
CA ALA A 103 24.53 7.07 -1.17
C ALA A 103 24.23 6.10 -2.35
N GLY A 104 23.15 6.34 -3.10
CA GLY A 104 22.76 5.52 -4.25
C GLY A 104 22.09 4.18 -3.89
N LYS A 105 21.78 3.94 -2.62
CA LYS A 105 21.09 2.74 -2.15
C LYS A 105 19.82 3.10 -1.40
N ILE A 106 18.81 2.27 -1.52
CA ILE A 106 17.59 2.40 -0.73
C ILE A 106 17.80 1.67 0.59
N VAL A 107 17.64 2.40 1.68
CA VAL A 107 17.84 1.94 3.05
C VAL A 107 16.65 2.35 3.92
N LYS A 108 16.59 1.85 5.13
CA LYS A 108 15.62 2.30 6.11
C LYS A 108 15.97 3.71 6.60
N SER A 109 14.99 4.61 6.61
CA SER A 109 15.17 5.99 7.06
C SER A 109 15.24 6.09 8.58
N ALA A 110 15.73 7.22 9.10
CA ALA A 110 15.69 7.49 10.55
C ALA A 110 14.26 7.53 11.11
N PHE A 111 13.29 7.94 10.32
CA PHE A 111 11.87 7.83 10.64
C PHE A 111 11.43 6.37 10.65
N GLY A 112 11.81 5.61 9.63
CA GLY A 112 11.47 4.19 9.47
C GLY A 112 12.03 3.31 10.58
N GLU A 113 13.16 3.66 11.21
CA GLU A 113 13.68 2.94 12.39
C GLU A 113 12.73 3.01 13.58
N LYS A 114 11.91 4.05 13.67
CA LYS A 114 10.97 4.29 14.78
C LYS A 114 9.53 3.91 14.42
N THR A 115 9.17 4.03 13.15
CA THR A 115 7.78 3.88 12.70
C THR A 115 7.74 2.99 11.45
N ARG A 116 7.14 1.81 11.59
CA ARG A 116 6.98 0.85 10.50
C ARG A 116 5.92 1.33 9.50
N HIS A 117 6.05 0.87 8.24
CA HIS A 117 5.17 1.29 7.13
C HIS A 117 3.66 1.13 7.40
N PRO A 118 3.14 0.09 8.10
CA PRO A 118 1.70 0.02 8.34
C PRO A 118 1.20 1.20 9.18
N ALA A 119 1.94 1.55 10.24
CA ALA A 119 1.61 2.68 11.09
C ALA A 119 1.80 4.03 10.36
N ALA A 120 2.91 4.19 9.63
CA ALA A 120 3.19 5.40 8.86
C ALA A 120 2.15 5.65 7.77
N GLY A 121 1.77 4.60 7.03
CA GLY A 121 0.74 4.67 5.99
C GLY A 121 -0.65 4.96 6.54
N ALA A 122 -1.03 4.30 7.65
CA ALA A 122 -2.30 4.54 8.32
C ALA A 122 -2.41 5.98 8.85
N GLN A 123 -1.35 6.49 9.50
CA GLN A 123 -1.30 7.87 9.96
C GLN A 123 -1.46 8.88 8.82
N LEU A 124 -0.78 8.66 7.70
CA LEU A 124 -0.91 9.51 6.52
C LEU A 124 -2.32 9.47 5.92
N ALA A 125 -2.93 8.28 5.84
CA ALA A 125 -4.29 8.11 5.35
C ALA A 125 -5.32 8.80 6.26
N GLU A 126 -5.15 8.71 7.58
CA GLU A 126 -6.00 9.40 8.57
C GLU A 126 -5.87 10.92 8.44
N GLU A 127 -4.65 11.44 8.33
CA GLU A 127 -4.36 12.86 8.12
C GLU A 127 -5.08 13.41 6.87
N LEU A 128 -5.11 12.63 5.79
CA LEU A 128 -5.80 12.96 4.54
C LEU A 128 -7.30 12.56 4.55
N LYS A 129 -7.82 12.24 5.73
CA LYS A 129 -9.25 11.98 5.97
C LYS A 129 -9.83 10.86 5.09
N LEU A 130 -9.11 9.78 4.91
CA LEU A 130 -9.66 8.56 4.33
C LEU A 130 -10.69 7.94 5.29
N PRO A 131 -11.61 7.10 4.78
CA PRO A 131 -12.51 6.32 5.64
C PRO A 131 -11.71 5.51 6.67
N LYS A 132 -12.20 5.45 7.91
CA LYS A 132 -11.54 4.72 9.01
C LYS A 132 -11.33 3.23 8.70
N GLU A 133 -12.19 2.66 7.88
CA GLU A 133 -12.10 1.29 7.40
C GLU A 133 -10.87 1.09 6.52
N VAL A 134 -10.57 2.03 5.61
CA VAL A 134 -9.36 2.00 4.77
C VAL A 134 -8.11 2.22 5.62
N VAL A 135 -8.15 3.16 6.57
CA VAL A 135 -7.07 3.38 7.54
C VAL A 135 -6.79 2.10 8.34
N HIS A 136 -7.84 1.41 8.80
CA HIS A 136 -7.71 0.13 9.50
C HIS A 136 -7.08 -0.96 8.62
N ILE A 137 -7.47 -1.08 7.34
CA ILE A 137 -6.85 -2.02 6.40
C ILE A 137 -5.34 -1.77 6.32
N ILE A 138 -4.92 -0.52 6.16
CA ILE A 138 -3.50 -0.15 6.08
C ILE A 138 -2.76 -0.50 7.37
N ALA A 139 -3.34 -0.20 8.54
CA ALA A 139 -2.73 -0.49 9.83
C ALA A 139 -2.59 -1.98 10.11
N ALA A 140 -3.57 -2.79 9.66
CA ALA A 140 -3.73 -4.18 10.05
C ALA A 140 -3.21 -5.20 9.02
N HIS A 141 -2.71 -4.75 7.83
CA HIS A 141 -2.40 -5.68 6.75
C HIS A 141 -1.23 -6.61 7.03
N SER A 142 -0.25 -6.22 7.83
CA SER A 142 0.97 -7.00 8.10
C SER A 142 1.00 -7.61 9.51
N HIS A 143 2.13 -8.18 9.91
CA HIS A 143 2.30 -8.79 11.24
C HIS A 143 2.03 -7.83 12.40
N GLU A 144 2.27 -6.54 12.23
CA GLU A 144 1.97 -5.53 13.22
C GLU A 144 0.48 -5.50 13.58
N GLY A 145 -0.38 -5.96 12.66
CA GLY A 145 -1.82 -6.09 12.85
C GLY A 145 -2.30 -7.41 13.46
N ASP A 146 -1.42 -8.35 13.83
CA ASP A 146 -1.85 -9.69 14.29
C ASP A 146 -2.62 -9.67 15.62
N THR A 147 -2.45 -8.62 16.41
CA THR A 147 -3.24 -8.39 17.63
C THR A 147 -4.51 -7.57 17.40
N MET A 148 -4.73 -7.07 16.18
CA MET A 148 -5.92 -6.31 15.84
C MET A 148 -7.06 -7.25 15.39
N ASN A 149 -8.29 -6.84 15.64
CA ASN A 149 -9.46 -7.52 15.07
C ASN A 149 -9.68 -7.03 13.63
N ARG A 150 -9.10 -7.75 12.64
CA ARG A 150 -9.20 -7.41 11.23
C ARG A 150 -10.65 -7.50 10.74
N THR A 151 -11.10 -6.47 10.01
CA THR A 151 -12.34 -6.57 9.21
C THR A 151 -12.19 -7.58 8.09
N ALA A 152 -13.28 -7.99 7.45
CA ALA A 152 -13.23 -8.93 6.34
C ALA A 152 -12.38 -8.41 5.17
N GLU A 153 -12.47 -7.11 4.87
CA GLU A 153 -11.64 -6.45 3.86
C GLU A 153 -10.16 -6.48 4.24
N ALA A 154 -9.83 -6.22 5.53
CA ALA A 154 -8.45 -6.28 6.02
C ALA A 154 -7.89 -7.70 5.99
N ILE A 155 -8.71 -8.74 6.25
CA ILE A 155 -8.32 -10.15 6.10
C ILE A 155 -7.92 -10.45 4.66
N ILE A 156 -8.71 -9.99 3.68
CA ILE A 156 -8.40 -10.20 2.26
C ILE A 156 -7.03 -9.60 1.93
N ILE A 157 -6.79 -8.34 2.29
CA ILE A 157 -5.53 -7.68 1.98
C ILE A 157 -4.36 -8.36 2.66
N HIS A 158 -4.48 -8.70 3.95
CA HIS A 158 -3.48 -9.41 4.70
C HIS A 158 -3.03 -10.70 4.00
N HIS A 159 -3.97 -11.57 3.65
CA HIS A 159 -3.63 -12.85 3.01
C HIS A 159 -3.13 -12.68 1.57
N CYS A 160 -3.67 -11.74 0.80
CA CYS A 160 -3.16 -11.46 -0.53
C CYS A 160 -1.70 -10.96 -0.51
N ASP A 161 -1.36 -10.08 0.43
CA ASP A 161 0.00 -9.58 0.63
C ASP A 161 0.96 -10.73 0.99
N PHE A 162 0.59 -11.56 1.97
CA PHE A 162 1.42 -12.70 2.38
C PHE A 162 1.62 -13.74 1.27
N ILE A 163 0.62 -13.98 0.44
CA ILE A 163 0.77 -14.86 -0.73
C ILE A 163 1.91 -14.35 -1.64
N ASP A 164 1.89 -13.06 -2.02
CA ASP A 164 2.93 -12.50 -2.90
C ASP A 164 4.30 -12.47 -2.21
N PHE A 165 4.34 -12.06 -0.93
CA PHE A 165 5.56 -12.00 -0.13
C PHE A 165 6.24 -13.37 0.00
N GLU A 166 5.49 -14.41 0.40
CA GLU A 166 6.04 -15.74 0.60
C GLU A 166 6.52 -16.40 -0.70
N ILE A 167 5.76 -16.20 -1.80
CA ILE A 167 6.17 -16.69 -3.12
C ILE A 167 7.47 -16.00 -3.56
N LYS A 168 7.61 -14.70 -3.37
CA LYS A 168 8.80 -13.94 -3.72
C LYS A 168 10.02 -14.33 -2.88
N LYS A 169 9.82 -14.58 -1.60
CA LYS A 169 10.88 -14.99 -0.67
C LYS A 169 11.50 -16.35 -1.01
N ARG A 170 10.79 -17.21 -1.75
CA ARG A 170 11.27 -18.54 -2.16
C ARG A 170 12.18 -18.54 -3.40
N LYS A 171 12.34 -17.41 -4.08
CA LYS A 171 13.20 -17.26 -5.26
C LYS A 171 14.60 -16.83 -4.86
#